data_ff7a294a9703d830e46f525956355b49
#
_entry.id   ff7a294a9703d830e46f525956355b49
#
_cell.length_a   1.000
_cell.length_b   1.000
_cell.length_c   1.000
_cell.angle_alpha   90.00
_cell.angle_beta   90.00
_cell.angle_gamma   90.00
#
_symmetry.space_group_name_H-M   'P 1'
#
loop_
_entity.id
_entity.type
_entity.pdbx_description
1 polymer ?
#
loop_
_entity_poly.entity_id
_entity_poly.type
_entity_poly.pdbx_seq_one_letter_code
_entity_poly.pdbx_strand_id
1 'polypeptide(L)'
;MRYNWILFGLSILLSFTCLSPGMAQTPMQITNYNYKNYKGGIQNWGIAISPEQILYSSNNNGLLRYNGNDWALLEPGERSTVRAVCCIGNRIYTAGDNNIGYWQYDVNGKIN
;
A
#
# COMPACT_ATOMS: atom_id res chain seq x y z
N MET A 1 40.85 22.76 46.05
CA MET A 1 41.20 21.78 44.99
C MET A 1 40.21 20.62 44.80
N ARG A 2 39.31 20.35 45.73
CA ARG A 2 38.34 19.24 45.60
C ARG A 2 37.11 19.57 44.71
N TYR A 3 36.83 20.84 44.44
CA TYR A 3 35.63 21.24 43.65
C TYR A 3 35.80 21.16 42.14
N ASN A 4 37.04 21.20 41.63
CA ASN A 4 37.28 21.19 40.19
C ASN A 4 36.96 19.84 39.52
N TRP A 5 37.11 18.75 40.25
CA TRP A 5 36.80 17.40 39.72
C TRP A 5 35.29 17.17 39.63
N ILE A 6 34.49 17.74 40.56
CA ILE A 6 33.06 17.65 40.56
C ILE A 6 32.49 18.48 39.39
N LEU A 7 33.01 19.68 39.16
CA LEU A 7 32.63 20.54 38.05
C LEU A 7 33.00 19.91 36.69
N PHE A 8 34.16 19.23 36.63
CA PHE A 8 34.57 18.51 35.40
C PHE A 8 33.68 17.30 35.14
N GLY A 9 33.32 16.54 36.15
CA GLY A 9 32.39 15.41 36.06
C GLY A 9 31.00 15.86 35.66
N LEU A 10 30.51 16.97 36.20
CA LEU A 10 29.20 17.55 35.87
C LEU A 10 29.14 18.08 34.42
N SER A 11 30.24 18.65 33.93
CA SER A 11 30.38 19.13 32.55
C SER A 11 30.36 17.97 31.54
N ILE A 12 31.00 16.85 31.83
CA ILE A 12 31.00 15.66 30.99
C ILE A 12 29.60 15.02 30.98
N LEU A 13 28.93 14.97 32.13
CA LEU A 13 27.57 14.43 32.21
C LEU A 13 26.53 15.26 31.41
N LEU A 14 26.70 16.58 31.43
CA LEU A 14 25.82 17.50 30.68
C LEU A 14 26.06 17.40 29.16
N SER A 15 27.24 17.05 28.71
CA SER A 15 27.56 16.89 27.28
C SER A 15 26.92 15.64 26.66
N PHE A 16 26.61 14.62 27.47
CA PHE A 16 26.01 13.38 26.99
C PHE A 16 24.48 13.48 26.75
N THR A 17 23.82 14.51 27.27
CA THR A 17 22.35 14.66 27.12
C THR A 17 21.92 15.32 25.82
N CYS A 18 22.83 15.79 24.98
CA CYS A 18 22.52 16.47 23.72
C CYS A 18 22.59 15.55 22.47
N LEU A 19 22.78 14.23 22.62
CA LEU A 19 22.61 13.30 21.49
C LEU A 19 21.11 12.93 21.37
N SER A 20 20.33 13.88 20.88
CA SER A 20 19.02 13.53 20.33
C SER A 20 19.27 12.68 19.09
N PRO A 21 18.74 11.45 19.01
CA PRO A 21 18.78 10.70 17.75
C PRO A 21 18.01 11.54 16.70
N GLY A 22 18.73 12.10 15.76
CA GLY A 22 18.12 12.76 14.61
C GLY A 22 17.21 11.74 13.93
N MET A 23 15.91 11.94 13.95
CA MET A 23 14.97 11.18 13.14
C MET A 23 15.33 11.48 11.69
N ALA A 24 16.12 10.61 11.07
CA ALA A 24 16.34 10.64 9.65
C ALA A 24 15.00 10.33 9.00
N GLN A 25 14.32 11.35 8.48
CA GLN A 25 13.15 11.16 7.64
C GLN A 25 13.64 10.45 6.38
N THR A 26 13.27 9.19 6.22
CA THR A 26 13.47 8.50 4.95
C THR A 26 12.67 9.24 3.88
N PRO A 27 13.29 9.65 2.77
CA PRO A 27 12.57 10.33 1.69
C PRO A 27 11.45 9.40 1.20
N MET A 28 10.25 9.96 1.01
CA MET A 28 9.12 9.22 0.47
C MET A 28 9.49 8.74 -0.93
N GLN A 29 9.53 7.41 -1.11
CA GLN A 29 9.77 6.83 -2.41
C GLN A 29 8.46 6.85 -3.20
N ILE A 30 8.46 7.54 -4.34
CA ILE A 30 7.32 7.60 -5.26
C ILE A 30 7.64 6.73 -6.46
N THR A 31 6.79 5.74 -6.73
CA THR A 31 6.86 4.90 -7.93
C THR A 31 5.62 5.13 -8.79
N ASN A 32 5.82 5.53 -10.03
CA ASN A 32 4.73 5.73 -10.98
C ASN A 32 4.51 4.48 -11.82
N TYR A 33 3.29 3.95 -11.80
CA TYR A 33 2.86 2.86 -12.65
C TYR A 33 1.93 3.38 -13.74
N ASN A 34 2.14 2.94 -14.97
CA ASN A 34 1.28 3.25 -16.10
C ASN A 34 0.65 1.98 -16.68
N TYR A 35 -0.27 2.14 -17.65
CA TYR A 35 -1.02 1.03 -18.25
C TYR A 35 -0.13 -0.09 -18.84
N LYS A 36 1.10 0.23 -19.26
CA LYS A 36 2.05 -0.78 -19.75
C LYS A 36 2.60 -1.66 -18.64
N ASN A 37 2.72 -1.10 -17.41
CA ASN A 37 3.17 -1.84 -16.24
C ASN A 37 2.09 -2.80 -15.75
N TYR A 38 0.84 -2.32 -15.61
CA TYR A 38 -0.25 -3.12 -15.05
C TYR A 38 -1.11 -3.82 -16.11
N LYS A 39 -0.87 -3.61 -17.42
CA LYS A 39 -1.53 -4.28 -18.55
C LYS A 39 -3.07 -4.14 -18.55
N GLY A 40 -3.59 -3.07 -18.00
CA GLY A 40 -5.01 -2.74 -17.94
C GLY A 40 -5.37 -1.57 -18.85
N GLY A 41 -6.58 -1.05 -18.68
CA GLY A 41 -7.02 0.18 -19.34
C GLY A 41 -6.32 1.41 -18.75
N ILE A 42 -6.38 2.51 -19.50
CA ILE A 42 -5.71 3.76 -19.12
C ILE A 42 -6.40 4.51 -17.95
N GLN A 43 -7.66 4.17 -17.64
CA GLN A 43 -8.41 4.82 -16.58
C GLN A 43 -8.58 3.91 -15.36
N ASN A 44 -8.21 4.44 -14.21
CA ASN A 44 -8.45 3.87 -12.89
C ASN A 44 -9.47 4.76 -12.15
N TRP A 45 -10.46 4.15 -11.49
CA TRP A 45 -11.60 4.85 -10.89
C TRP A 45 -11.56 4.87 -9.37
N GLY A 46 -11.00 3.84 -8.76
CA GLY A 46 -10.92 3.70 -7.32
C GLY A 46 -9.81 2.76 -6.90
N ILE A 47 -9.50 2.79 -5.62
CA ILE A 47 -8.44 2.00 -5.01
C ILE A 47 -8.91 1.46 -3.65
N ALA A 48 -8.54 0.24 -3.34
CA ALA A 48 -8.76 -0.39 -2.03
C ALA A 48 -7.55 -1.25 -1.66
N ILE A 49 -7.33 -1.43 -0.37
CA ILE A 49 -6.29 -2.31 0.16
C ILE A 49 -6.96 -3.36 1.03
N SER A 50 -6.63 -4.62 0.80
CA SER A 50 -7.12 -5.73 1.62
C SER A 50 -6.36 -5.86 2.94
N PRO A 51 -6.87 -6.61 3.93
CA PRO A 51 -6.14 -6.90 5.17
C PRO A 51 -4.77 -7.52 4.93
N GLU A 52 -4.59 -8.28 3.86
CA GLU A 52 -3.33 -8.92 3.45
C GLU A 52 -2.36 -7.96 2.75
N GLN A 53 -2.64 -6.64 2.77
CA GLN A 53 -1.82 -5.60 2.14
C GLN A 53 -1.74 -5.72 0.60
N ILE A 54 -2.74 -6.32 -0.02
CA ILE A 54 -2.88 -6.37 -1.47
C ILE A 54 -3.68 -5.16 -1.93
N LEU A 55 -3.13 -4.42 -2.90
CA LEU A 55 -3.79 -3.27 -3.48
C LEU A 55 -4.66 -3.71 -4.66
N TYR A 56 -5.89 -3.23 -4.68
CA TYR A 56 -6.83 -3.39 -5.77
C TYR A 56 -7.20 -2.03 -6.35
N SER A 57 -7.28 -1.95 -7.68
CA SER A 57 -7.73 -0.75 -8.37
C SER A 57 -8.79 -1.09 -9.40
N SER A 58 -9.92 -0.40 -9.33
CA SER A 58 -10.96 -0.49 -10.34
C SER A 58 -10.51 0.19 -11.62
N ASN A 59 -10.66 -0.51 -12.75
CA ASN A 59 -10.08 -0.13 -14.03
C ASN A 59 -11.10 -0.35 -15.16
N ASN A 60 -10.92 0.34 -16.29
CA ASN A 60 -11.75 0.17 -17.47
C ASN A 60 -11.80 -1.27 -18.01
N ASN A 61 -10.76 -2.05 -17.79
CA ASN A 61 -10.67 -3.41 -18.32
C ASN A 61 -10.96 -4.48 -17.24
N GLY A 62 -11.29 -4.10 -16.01
CA GLY A 62 -11.54 -5.04 -14.93
C GLY A 62 -11.03 -4.58 -13.58
N LEU A 63 -10.59 -5.51 -12.75
CA LEU A 63 -9.99 -5.24 -11.45
C LEU A 63 -8.48 -5.49 -11.51
N LEU A 64 -7.69 -4.46 -11.26
CA LEU A 64 -6.26 -4.59 -11.11
C LEU A 64 -5.91 -5.03 -9.69
N ARG A 65 -4.97 -5.94 -9.57
CA ARG A 65 -4.41 -6.44 -8.32
C ARG A 65 -2.90 -6.23 -8.30
N TYR A 66 -2.38 -5.70 -7.21
CA TYR A 66 -0.94 -5.54 -6.97
C TYR A 66 -0.54 -6.14 -5.62
N ASN A 67 0.37 -7.08 -5.63
CA ASN A 67 0.82 -7.80 -4.45
C ASN A 67 2.13 -7.27 -3.83
N GLY A 68 2.58 -6.09 -4.26
CA GLY A 68 3.86 -5.50 -3.86
C GLY A 68 4.99 -5.76 -4.87
N ASN A 69 4.83 -6.73 -5.76
CA ASN A 69 5.82 -7.10 -6.78
C ASN A 69 5.21 -7.10 -8.18
N ASP A 70 4.08 -7.78 -8.36
CA ASP A 70 3.47 -8.03 -9.66
C ASP A 70 2.06 -7.48 -9.76
N TRP A 71 1.74 -7.01 -10.97
CA TRP A 71 0.40 -6.61 -11.36
C TRP A 71 -0.33 -7.77 -12.05
N ALA A 72 -1.60 -7.92 -11.74
CA ALA A 72 -2.52 -8.82 -12.44
C ALA A 72 -3.83 -8.10 -12.76
N LEU A 73 -4.36 -8.32 -13.96
CA LEU A 73 -5.68 -7.90 -14.36
C LEU A 73 -6.65 -9.07 -14.15
N LEU A 74 -7.67 -8.85 -13.34
CA LEU A 74 -8.77 -9.79 -13.12
C LEU A 74 -9.95 -9.30 -13.96
N GLU A 75 -10.32 -10.10 -14.96
CA GLU A 75 -11.43 -9.77 -15.83
C GLU A 75 -12.71 -10.43 -15.30
N PRO A 76 -13.79 -9.68 -15.04
CA PRO A 76 -15.11 -10.26 -14.88
C PRO A 76 -15.46 -11.00 -16.16
N GLY A 77 -16.19 -12.12 -16.08
CA GLY A 77 -16.44 -13.04 -17.20
C GLY A 77 -16.98 -12.42 -18.50
N GLU A 78 -17.61 -11.26 -18.42
CA GLU A 78 -17.86 -10.36 -19.54
C GLU A 78 -17.00 -9.11 -19.35
N ARG A 79 -16.33 -8.66 -20.41
CA ARG A 79 -15.52 -7.44 -20.39
C ARG A 79 -16.35 -6.27 -19.91
N SER A 80 -16.23 -5.95 -18.63
CA SER A 80 -16.95 -4.84 -18.04
C SER A 80 -15.99 -3.94 -17.28
N THR A 81 -16.23 -2.65 -17.44
CA THR A 81 -15.53 -1.63 -16.66
C THR A 81 -15.89 -1.80 -15.18
N VAL A 82 -14.87 -1.89 -14.33
CA VAL A 82 -15.05 -1.82 -12.89
C VAL A 82 -14.88 -0.37 -12.47
N ARG A 83 -15.90 0.20 -11.83
CA ARG A 83 -15.97 1.61 -11.43
C ARG A 83 -15.65 1.84 -9.97
N ALA A 84 -15.99 0.87 -9.13
CA ALA A 84 -15.77 0.96 -7.69
C ALA A 84 -15.21 -0.34 -7.16
N VAL A 85 -14.40 -0.24 -6.12
CA VAL A 85 -13.81 -1.37 -5.41
C VAL A 85 -13.79 -1.09 -3.90
N CYS A 86 -14.08 -2.12 -3.11
CA CYS A 86 -14.02 -2.07 -1.65
C CYS A 86 -13.61 -3.43 -1.11
N CYS A 87 -12.70 -3.46 -0.15
CA CYS A 87 -12.26 -4.68 0.53
C CYS A 87 -12.94 -4.77 1.90
N ILE A 88 -13.65 -5.86 2.17
CA ILE A 88 -14.32 -6.14 3.45
C ILE A 88 -14.02 -7.59 3.83
N GLY A 89 -13.26 -7.77 4.90
CA GLY A 89 -12.79 -9.10 5.30
C GLY A 89 -12.00 -9.76 4.16
N ASN A 90 -12.39 -10.97 3.78
CA ASN A 90 -11.75 -11.75 2.70
C ASN A 90 -12.41 -11.56 1.32
N ARG A 91 -13.28 -10.57 1.18
CA ARG A 91 -13.99 -10.30 -0.08
C ARG A 91 -13.62 -8.94 -0.66
N ILE A 92 -13.46 -8.91 -1.96
CA ILE A 92 -13.23 -7.70 -2.74
C ILE A 92 -14.52 -7.42 -3.53
N TYR A 93 -15.30 -6.46 -3.06
CA TYR A 93 -16.54 -6.04 -3.72
C TYR A 93 -16.22 -5.11 -4.87
N THR A 94 -16.86 -5.33 -6.00
CA THR A 94 -16.71 -4.49 -7.19
C THR A 94 -18.08 -4.13 -7.75
N ALA A 95 -18.18 -2.92 -8.28
CA ALA A 95 -19.32 -2.46 -9.03
C ALA A 95 -18.86 -1.86 -10.36
N GLY A 96 -19.58 -2.13 -11.41
CA GLY A 96 -19.31 -1.67 -12.77
C GLY A 96 -20.55 -1.19 -13.50
N ASP A 97 -20.43 -1.03 -14.82
CA ASP A 97 -21.51 -0.47 -15.62
C ASP A 97 -22.78 -1.35 -15.64
N ASN A 98 -22.60 -2.69 -15.63
CA ASN A 98 -23.72 -3.65 -15.74
C ASN A 98 -23.69 -4.74 -14.66
N ASN A 99 -22.74 -4.70 -13.74
CA ASN A 99 -22.63 -5.73 -12.72
C ASN A 99 -22.18 -5.18 -11.37
N ILE A 100 -22.58 -5.90 -10.35
CA ILE A 100 -22.08 -5.76 -8.99
C ILE A 100 -21.81 -7.16 -8.46
N GLY A 101 -20.71 -7.35 -7.80
CA GLY A 101 -20.32 -8.65 -7.29
C GLY A 101 -19.16 -8.59 -6.32
N TYR A 102 -18.58 -9.73 -6.03
CA TYR A 102 -17.38 -9.81 -5.23
C TYR A 102 -16.46 -10.92 -5.74
N TRP A 103 -15.19 -10.74 -5.44
CA TRP A 103 -14.12 -11.70 -5.65
C TRP A 103 -13.72 -12.28 -4.32
N GLN A 104 -13.37 -13.54 -4.31
CA GLN A 104 -12.93 -14.24 -3.10
C GLN A 104 -11.83 -15.23 -3.45
N TYR A 105 -10.88 -15.43 -2.54
CA TYR A 105 -9.89 -16.47 -2.67
C TYR A 105 -10.51 -17.81 -2.31
N ASP A 106 -10.30 -18.82 -3.14
CA ASP A 106 -10.63 -20.21 -2.83
C ASP A 106 -9.60 -20.85 -1.88
N VAL A 107 -9.84 -22.09 -1.51
CA VAL A 107 -8.96 -22.87 -0.61
C VAL A 107 -7.55 -23.10 -1.19
N ASN A 108 -7.38 -22.93 -2.49
CA ASN A 108 -6.10 -23.08 -3.19
C ASN A 108 -5.40 -21.70 -3.41
N GLY A 109 -5.97 -20.62 -2.90
CA GLY A 109 -5.44 -19.29 -3.06
C GLY A 109 -5.69 -18.67 -4.45
N LYS A 110 -6.56 -19.25 -5.26
CA LYS A 110 -7.00 -18.67 -6.52
C LYS A 110 -8.16 -17.73 -6.27
N ILE A 111 -8.12 -16.57 -6.91
CA ILE A 111 -9.18 -15.58 -6.85
C ILE A 111 -10.26 -15.91 -7.89
N ASN A 112 -11.52 -15.90 -7.47
CA ASN A 112 -12.70 -16.16 -8.31
C ASN A 112 -13.74 -15.07 -8.07
#